data_84f971ad161d5790379321b7bf50a201
#
_entry.id   84f971ad161d5790379321b7bf50a201
#
_cell.length_a   1.000
_cell.length_b   1.000
_cell.length_c   1.000
_cell.angle_alpha   90.00
_cell.angle_beta   90.00
_cell.angle_gamma   90.00
#
_symmetry.space_group_name_H-M   'P 1'
#
loop_
_entity.id
_entity.type
_entity.pdbx_description
1 polymer ?
#
loop_
_entity_poly.entity_id
_entity_poly.type
_entity_poly.pdbx_seq_one_letter_code
_entity_poly.pdbx_strand_id
1 'polypeptide(L)'
;MHNLDNQTILETSVATQTKVLLPQSFIEVEKVISTQPSKVHPIHSHKHYEIYFLIKGSRRLLFDNSFYSVDAPAIVIIPPNRPHATEGGPFERYNVDASEVAMDPFQLDIIEDKQLRLLKPTEKQAQMLTELLDEIRQLDPLKKHNNIAFNTLFSYYLYSIGKLGEDTENIIIHKSDFVPSLVLNVIGYLKENYQDPITLDSLSKKFYVSKATLIYNFNKYLHSSPVDYLINIRIQQAKNALSETNCSLTKIAESCGFSNANYFSLMFKRKVGLSPANYRKYQREK
;
A
#
# COMPACT_ATOMS: atom_id res chain seq x y z
N MET A 1 -0.84 30.17 32.42
CA MET A 1 -0.87 30.74 31.04
C MET A 1 0.30 30.17 30.27
N HIS A 2 0.04 29.15 29.47
CA HIS A 2 0.65 28.90 28.18
C HIS A 2 -0.04 27.65 27.62
N ASN A 3 -1.07 27.90 26.83
CA ASN A 3 -1.67 26.94 25.92
C ASN A 3 -0.61 26.59 24.88
N LEU A 4 -0.19 25.34 24.83
CA LEU A 4 0.45 24.76 23.67
C LEU A 4 -0.64 24.01 22.90
N ASP A 5 -1.10 24.66 21.84
CA ASP A 5 -1.95 24.07 20.82
C ASP A 5 -1.28 22.85 20.22
N ASN A 6 -1.75 21.69 20.63
CA ASN A 6 -1.52 20.44 19.88
C ASN A 6 -2.39 20.47 18.62
N GLN A 7 -1.98 21.24 17.63
CA GLN A 7 -2.47 21.03 16.26
C GLN A 7 -1.95 19.68 15.80
N THR A 8 -2.83 18.71 15.83
CA THR A 8 -2.70 17.42 15.15
C THR A 8 -2.45 17.72 13.68
N ILE A 9 -1.21 17.50 13.23
CA ILE A 9 -0.85 17.59 11.82
C ILE A 9 -1.59 16.43 11.14
N LEU A 10 -2.73 16.75 10.55
CA LEU A 10 -3.40 15.88 9.58
C LEU A 10 -2.41 15.66 8.43
N GLU A 11 -2.09 14.41 8.16
CA GLU A 11 -1.38 14.02 6.94
C GLU A 11 -2.19 14.57 5.76
N THR A 12 -1.72 15.65 5.14
CA THR A 12 -2.34 16.22 3.96
C THR A 12 -1.85 15.45 2.73
N SER A 13 -2.26 14.19 2.62
CA SER A 13 -2.28 13.49 1.35
C SER A 13 -3.66 13.72 0.72
N VAL A 14 -3.71 14.42 -0.39
CA VAL A 14 -4.92 14.54 -1.19
C VAL A 14 -4.95 13.35 -2.14
N ALA A 15 -5.74 12.36 -1.81
CA ALA A 15 -6.04 11.24 -2.71
C ALA A 15 -7.32 11.56 -3.50
N THR A 16 -7.24 11.49 -4.83
CA THR A 16 -8.42 11.55 -5.71
C THR A 16 -8.54 10.21 -6.42
N GLN A 17 -9.61 9.48 -6.12
CA GLN A 17 -9.86 8.13 -6.64
C GLN A 17 -10.86 8.15 -7.79
N THR A 18 -10.61 7.33 -8.80
CA THR A 18 -11.61 6.90 -9.76
C THR A 18 -11.62 5.38 -9.76
N LYS A 19 -12.76 4.78 -9.48
CA LYS A 19 -12.92 3.34 -9.36
C LYS A 19 -13.89 2.83 -10.41
N VAL A 20 -13.41 1.97 -11.29
CA VAL A 20 -14.27 1.21 -12.20
C VAL A 20 -14.48 -0.17 -11.61
N LEU A 21 -15.70 -0.43 -11.12
CA LEU A 21 -16.08 -1.72 -10.56
C LEU A 21 -16.87 -2.51 -11.61
N LEU A 22 -16.34 -3.67 -11.99
CA LEU A 22 -17.11 -4.70 -12.66
C LEU A 22 -17.52 -5.74 -11.61
N PRO A 23 -18.68 -6.46 -11.73
CA PRO A 23 -19.02 -7.52 -10.82
C PRO A 23 -17.88 -8.55 -10.73
N GLN A 24 -17.31 -8.74 -9.53
CA GLN A 24 -16.18 -9.64 -9.23
C GLN A 24 -14.80 -9.24 -9.79
N SER A 25 -14.69 -8.10 -10.48
CA SER A 25 -13.42 -7.60 -11.01
C SER A 25 -13.30 -6.10 -10.76
N PHE A 26 -12.09 -5.60 -10.55
CA PHE A 26 -11.88 -4.17 -10.40
C PHE A 26 -10.59 -3.72 -11.06
N ILE A 27 -10.63 -2.51 -11.60
CA ILE A 27 -9.46 -1.70 -11.92
C ILE A 27 -9.67 -0.37 -11.22
N GLU A 28 -8.73 0.03 -10.39
CA GLU A 28 -8.77 1.28 -9.64
C GLU A 28 -7.58 2.15 -10.01
N VAL A 29 -7.82 3.41 -10.33
CA VAL A 29 -6.77 4.39 -10.63
C VAL A 29 -6.85 5.51 -9.61
N GLU A 30 -5.82 5.62 -8.78
CA GLU A 30 -5.71 6.64 -7.73
C GLU A 30 -4.53 7.57 -8.03
N LYS A 31 -4.74 8.88 -7.87
CA LYS A 31 -3.65 9.86 -7.83
C LYS A 31 -3.43 10.31 -6.39
N VAL A 32 -2.19 10.21 -5.90
CA VAL A 32 -1.81 10.59 -4.54
C VAL A 32 -0.71 11.63 -4.59
N ILE A 33 -0.94 12.73 -3.89
CA ILE A 33 0.06 13.78 -3.67
C ILE A 33 0.29 13.88 -2.17
N SER A 34 1.51 13.68 -1.73
CA SER A 34 1.92 13.87 -0.35
C SER A 34 3.00 14.93 -0.25
N THR A 35 2.76 15.93 0.59
CA THR A 35 3.71 17.02 0.86
C THR A 35 4.61 16.73 2.06
N GLN A 36 4.33 15.64 2.78
CA GLN A 36 5.06 15.22 3.96
C GLN A 36 5.74 13.87 3.74
N PRO A 37 6.87 13.62 4.40
CA PRO A 37 7.45 12.28 4.41
C PRO A 37 6.47 11.27 4.99
N SER A 38 6.21 10.20 4.26
CA SER A 38 5.44 9.08 4.81
C SER A 38 6.37 8.14 5.57
N LYS A 39 5.96 7.76 6.79
CA LYS A 39 6.58 6.63 7.50
C LYS A 39 6.29 5.34 6.72
N VAL A 40 7.09 4.30 6.98
CA VAL A 40 6.84 2.98 6.39
C VAL A 40 5.39 2.59 6.59
N HIS A 41 4.65 2.43 5.51
CA HIS A 41 3.37 1.74 5.59
C HIS A 41 3.63 0.29 6.05
N PRO A 42 2.75 -0.32 6.86
CA PRO A 42 2.91 -1.72 7.22
C PRO A 42 3.09 -2.55 5.97
N ILE A 43 4.04 -3.50 6.00
CA ILE A 43 4.18 -4.47 4.90
C ILE A 43 2.83 -5.14 4.69
N HIS A 44 2.32 -5.04 3.48
CA HIS A 44 1.04 -5.62 3.08
C HIS A 44 1.18 -6.42 1.79
N SER A 45 0.16 -7.16 1.45
CA SER A 45 0.02 -7.86 0.19
C SER A 45 -1.47 -7.85 -0.20
N HIS A 46 -1.74 -7.90 -1.47
CA HIS A 46 -3.08 -7.90 -2.03
C HIS A 46 -3.18 -8.94 -3.16
N LYS A 47 -4.41 -9.29 -3.58
CA LYS A 47 -4.68 -10.32 -4.59
C LYS A 47 -4.76 -9.78 -6.03
N HIS A 48 -4.27 -8.56 -6.25
CA HIS A 48 -4.29 -7.88 -7.55
C HIS A 48 -2.90 -7.39 -7.90
N TYR A 49 -2.67 -7.03 -9.14
CA TYR A 49 -1.48 -6.29 -9.58
C TYR A 49 -1.58 -4.85 -9.10
N GLU A 50 -0.47 -4.30 -8.62
CA GLU A 50 -0.31 -2.87 -8.36
C GLU A 50 0.75 -2.32 -9.32
N ILE A 51 0.36 -1.32 -10.12
CA ILE A 51 1.26 -0.53 -10.93
C ILE A 51 1.45 0.81 -10.24
N TYR A 52 2.59 0.95 -9.57
CA TYR A 52 2.97 2.13 -8.83
C TYR A 52 3.78 3.05 -9.75
N PHE A 53 3.19 4.15 -10.20
CA PHE A 53 3.85 5.11 -11.08
C PHE A 53 4.23 6.37 -10.31
N LEU A 54 5.50 6.50 -9.95
CA LEU A 54 6.07 7.65 -9.25
C LEU A 54 6.40 8.75 -10.27
N ILE A 55 5.74 9.92 -10.13
CA ILE A 55 5.90 11.07 -11.02
C ILE A 55 6.91 12.07 -10.45
N LYS A 56 6.87 12.30 -9.11
CA LYS A 56 7.78 13.19 -8.42
C LYS A 56 8.24 12.60 -7.10
N GLY A 57 9.46 12.95 -6.71
CA GLY A 57 10.07 12.56 -5.46
C GLY A 57 10.87 11.27 -5.54
N SER A 58 11.30 10.80 -4.38
CA SER A 58 12.07 9.57 -4.20
C SER A 58 11.40 8.70 -3.16
N ARG A 59 11.34 7.39 -3.42
CA ARG A 59 10.73 6.41 -2.52
C ARG A 59 11.69 5.26 -2.27
N ARG A 60 11.58 4.65 -1.10
CA ARG A 60 12.15 3.32 -0.83
C ARG A 60 11.02 2.31 -0.86
N LEU A 61 11.17 1.30 -1.68
CA LEU A 61 10.27 0.17 -1.78
C LEU A 61 10.90 -1.02 -1.07
N LEU A 62 10.24 -1.56 -0.08
CA LEU A 62 10.54 -2.88 0.45
C LEU A 62 9.76 -3.91 -0.36
N PHE A 63 10.46 -4.82 -1.00
CA PHE A 63 9.88 -5.94 -1.74
C PHE A 63 10.70 -7.20 -1.47
N ASP A 64 10.01 -8.29 -1.18
CA ASP A 64 10.63 -9.49 -0.62
C ASP A 64 11.52 -9.12 0.58
N ASN A 65 12.80 -9.28 0.49
CA ASN A 65 13.73 -9.07 1.59
C ASN A 65 14.71 -7.91 1.32
N SER A 66 14.37 -7.03 0.40
CA SER A 66 15.29 -5.99 -0.06
C SER A 66 14.60 -4.64 -0.21
N PHE A 67 15.33 -3.59 0.11
CA PHE A 67 14.93 -2.25 -0.23
C PHE A 67 15.45 -1.87 -1.62
N TYR A 68 14.60 -1.19 -2.36
CA TYR A 68 14.90 -0.60 -3.65
C TYR A 68 14.69 0.90 -3.57
N SER A 69 15.68 1.69 -3.96
CA SER A 69 15.51 3.12 -4.12
C SER A 69 14.90 3.40 -5.48
N VAL A 70 13.82 4.19 -5.47
CA VAL A 70 13.04 4.51 -6.66
C VAL A 70 12.94 6.03 -6.75
N ASP A 71 13.57 6.61 -7.77
CA ASP A 71 13.54 8.05 -8.07
C ASP A 71 12.65 8.31 -9.28
N ALA A 72 11.81 9.33 -9.20
CA ALA A 72 10.90 9.72 -10.27
C ALA A 72 11.66 10.18 -11.54
N PRO A 73 11.08 10.02 -12.74
CA PRO A 73 9.91 9.20 -13.01
C PRO A 73 10.25 7.71 -12.98
N ALA A 74 9.37 6.88 -12.38
CA ALA A 74 9.60 5.44 -12.30
C ALA A 74 8.28 4.67 -12.18
N ILE A 75 8.24 3.48 -12.77
CA ILE A 75 7.10 2.57 -12.67
C ILE A 75 7.56 1.31 -11.95
N VAL A 76 6.78 0.89 -10.99
CA VAL A 76 6.97 -0.37 -10.25
C VAL A 76 5.74 -1.24 -10.47
N ILE A 77 5.93 -2.44 -11.01
CA ILE A 77 4.85 -3.42 -11.14
C ILE A 77 5.04 -4.48 -10.06
N ILE A 78 4.06 -4.55 -9.16
CA ILE A 78 4.05 -5.45 -8.01
C ILE A 78 3.05 -6.57 -8.27
N PRO A 79 3.50 -7.83 -8.33
CA PRO A 79 2.61 -8.97 -8.57
C PRO A 79 1.68 -9.24 -7.39
N PRO A 80 0.55 -9.96 -7.63
CA PRO A 80 -0.36 -10.39 -6.57
C PRO A 80 0.33 -11.20 -5.47
N ASN A 81 -0.19 -11.07 -4.25
CA ASN A 81 0.24 -11.83 -3.07
C ASN A 81 1.72 -11.63 -2.65
N ARG A 82 2.41 -10.61 -3.18
CA ARG A 82 3.80 -10.32 -2.80
C ARG A 82 3.83 -9.28 -1.68
N PRO A 83 4.52 -9.58 -0.56
CA PRO A 83 4.68 -8.63 0.54
C PRO A 83 5.54 -7.44 0.13
N HIS A 84 5.02 -6.25 0.31
CA HIS A 84 5.73 -5.01 0.00
C HIS A 84 5.31 -3.85 0.91
N ALA A 85 6.12 -2.79 0.91
CA ALA A 85 5.83 -1.53 1.59
C ALA A 85 6.60 -0.39 0.91
N THR A 86 6.10 0.83 1.02
CA THR A 86 6.78 2.03 0.53
C THR A 86 6.96 3.05 1.62
N GLU A 87 8.07 3.78 1.58
CA GLU A 87 8.38 4.89 2.48
C GLU A 87 9.14 5.99 1.74
N GLY A 88 9.30 7.15 2.37
CA GLY A 88 10.18 8.21 1.87
C GLY A 88 9.56 9.59 1.94
N GLY A 89 10.23 10.54 1.26
CA GLY A 89 9.89 11.95 1.24
C GLY A 89 8.57 12.30 0.56
N PRO A 90 8.32 13.60 0.36
CA PRO A 90 7.19 14.07 -0.43
C PRO A 90 7.18 13.43 -1.81
N PHE A 91 5.98 13.16 -2.35
CA PHE A 91 5.84 12.47 -3.63
C PHE A 91 4.53 12.81 -4.36
N GLU A 92 4.55 12.58 -5.66
CA GLU A 92 3.35 12.52 -6.51
C GLU A 92 3.38 11.20 -7.28
N ARG A 93 2.31 10.42 -7.20
CA ARG A 93 2.20 9.11 -7.84
C ARG A 93 0.80 8.82 -8.37
N TYR A 94 0.71 7.91 -9.32
CA TYR A 94 -0.48 7.12 -9.57
C TYR A 94 -0.33 5.72 -8.98
N ASN A 95 -1.45 5.17 -8.52
CA ASN A 95 -1.60 3.76 -8.20
C ASN A 95 -2.66 3.19 -9.13
N VAL A 96 -2.32 2.13 -9.83
CA VAL A 96 -3.27 1.39 -10.66
C VAL A 96 -3.35 -0.02 -10.10
N ASP A 97 -4.47 -0.32 -9.45
CA ASP A 97 -4.76 -1.63 -8.89
C ASP A 97 -5.67 -2.38 -9.86
N ALA A 98 -5.22 -3.52 -10.37
CA ALA A 98 -5.95 -4.31 -11.37
C ALA A 98 -6.05 -5.77 -10.95
N SER A 99 -7.27 -6.27 -10.77
CA SER A 99 -7.48 -7.70 -10.52
C SER A 99 -7.26 -8.49 -11.82
N GLU A 100 -6.69 -9.71 -11.70
CA GLU A 100 -6.46 -10.59 -12.85
C GLU A 100 -7.76 -10.83 -13.66
N VAL A 101 -8.88 -10.97 -12.95
CA VAL A 101 -10.21 -11.22 -13.55
C VAL A 101 -10.74 -10.01 -14.34
N ALA A 102 -10.22 -8.80 -14.07
CA ALA A 102 -10.63 -7.58 -14.77
C ALA A 102 -9.87 -7.36 -16.08
N MET A 103 -8.80 -8.09 -16.32
CA MET A 103 -7.94 -7.97 -17.48
C MET A 103 -8.21 -9.09 -18.47
N ASP A 104 -8.16 -8.77 -19.75
CA ASP A 104 -8.18 -9.80 -20.79
C ASP A 104 -6.81 -10.52 -20.87
N PRO A 105 -6.71 -11.70 -21.53
CA PRO A 105 -5.46 -12.46 -21.61
C PRO A 105 -4.27 -11.69 -22.21
N PHE A 106 -4.52 -10.77 -23.15
CA PHE A 106 -3.43 -9.98 -23.75
C PHE A 106 -2.95 -8.87 -22.82
N GLN A 107 -3.85 -8.26 -22.05
CA GLN A 107 -3.52 -7.29 -21.02
C GLN A 107 -2.71 -7.94 -19.90
N LEU A 108 -3.12 -9.15 -19.51
CA LEU A 108 -2.44 -9.90 -18.46
C LEU A 108 -1.03 -10.31 -18.89
N ASP A 109 -0.83 -10.80 -20.12
CA ASP A 109 0.46 -11.19 -20.67
C ASP A 109 1.51 -10.06 -20.61
N ILE A 110 1.08 -8.81 -20.76
CA ILE A 110 1.97 -7.64 -20.69
C ILE A 110 2.58 -7.47 -19.29
N ILE A 111 1.81 -7.73 -18.24
CA ILE A 111 2.23 -7.47 -16.85
C ILE A 111 2.48 -8.74 -16.06
N GLU A 112 2.16 -9.92 -16.60
CA GLU A 112 2.33 -11.19 -15.93
C GLU A 112 3.82 -11.49 -15.71
N ASP A 113 4.29 -11.18 -14.53
CA ASP A 113 5.60 -11.57 -14.02
C ASP A 113 5.45 -11.90 -12.53
N LYS A 114 6.16 -12.94 -12.09
CA LYS A 114 6.20 -13.31 -10.67
C LYS A 114 7.24 -12.51 -9.89
N GLN A 115 7.97 -11.64 -10.56
CA GLN A 115 9.00 -10.81 -9.99
C GLN A 115 8.61 -9.32 -10.01
N LEU A 116 9.27 -8.55 -9.18
CA LEU A 116 9.18 -7.10 -9.20
C LEU A 116 9.77 -6.56 -10.51
N ARG A 117 9.01 -5.75 -11.24
CA ARG A 117 9.52 -5.01 -12.38
C ARG A 117 9.66 -3.54 -12.05
N LEU A 118 10.85 -3.00 -12.25
CA LEU A 118 11.19 -1.60 -12.11
C LEU A 118 11.53 -1.03 -13.48
N LEU A 119 10.76 -0.05 -13.94
CA LEU A 119 10.92 0.57 -15.25
C LEU A 119 11.23 2.07 -15.08
N LYS A 120 12.09 2.59 -15.94
CA LYS A 120 12.47 4.01 -15.95
C LYS A 120 12.00 4.67 -17.24
N PRO A 121 10.79 5.27 -17.27
CA PRO A 121 10.36 6.02 -18.43
C PRO A 121 11.20 7.29 -18.59
N THR A 122 11.37 7.73 -19.83
CA THR A 122 11.84 9.10 -20.12
C THR A 122 10.78 10.11 -19.69
N GLU A 123 11.15 11.37 -19.54
CA GLU A 123 10.20 12.45 -19.19
C GLU A 123 9.00 12.51 -20.17
N LYS A 124 9.28 12.35 -21.49
CA LYS A 124 8.21 12.31 -22.51
C LYS A 124 7.25 11.14 -22.35
N GLN A 125 7.80 9.94 -22.05
CA GLN A 125 6.99 8.75 -21.80
C GLN A 125 6.18 8.90 -20.51
N ALA A 126 6.80 9.43 -19.45
CA ALA A 126 6.13 9.71 -18.19
C ALA A 126 4.98 10.70 -18.35
N GLN A 127 5.18 11.77 -19.13
CA GLN A 127 4.13 12.73 -19.44
C GLN A 127 2.96 12.06 -20.18
N MET A 128 3.22 11.31 -21.22
CA MET A 128 2.19 10.58 -21.99
C MET A 128 1.38 9.62 -21.09
N LEU A 129 2.07 8.85 -20.24
CA LEU A 129 1.41 7.92 -19.32
C LEU A 129 0.57 8.67 -18.27
N THR A 130 1.03 9.83 -17.80
CA THR A 130 0.29 10.70 -16.90
C THR A 130 -1.00 11.20 -17.53
N GLU A 131 -0.92 11.70 -18.77
CA GLU A 131 -2.08 12.18 -19.54
C GLU A 131 -3.13 11.06 -19.76
N LEU A 132 -2.68 9.84 -20.08
CA LEU A 132 -3.57 8.68 -20.19
C LEU A 132 -4.30 8.36 -18.89
N LEU A 133 -3.58 8.35 -17.77
CA LEU A 133 -4.18 8.07 -16.45
C LEU A 133 -5.12 9.18 -15.99
N ASP A 134 -4.80 10.44 -16.30
CA ASP A 134 -5.70 11.56 -16.00
C ASP A 134 -6.98 11.50 -16.84
N GLU A 135 -6.90 11.08 -18.11
CA GLU A 135 -8.07 10.87 -18.95
C GLU A 135 -8.93 9.70 -18.44
N ILE A 136 -8.32 8.56 -18.11
CA ILE A 136 -9.02 7.41 -17.52
C ILE A 136 -9.77 7.84 -16.24
N ARG A 137 -9.17 8.66 -15.40
CA ARG A 137 -9.78 9.12 -14.14
C ARG A 137 -10.95 10.09 -14.32
N GLN A 138 -11.06 10.72 -15.47
CA GLN A 138 -12.20 11.60 -15.79
C GLN A 138 -13.42 10.85 -16.36
N LEU A 139 -13.24 9.58 -16.72
CA LEU A 139 -14.34 8.77 -17.24
C LEU A 139 -15.33 8.44 -16.12
N ASP A 140 -16.61 8.70 -16.38
CA ASP A 140 -17.70 8.28 -15.51
C ASP A 140 -18.04 6.80 -15.79
N PRO A 141 -17.76 5.88 -14.85
CA PRO A 141 -17.95 4.45 -15.08
C PRO A 141 -19.42 4.04 -15.30
N LEU A 142 -20.37 4.89 -14.94
CA LEU A 142 -21.81 4.62 -15.11
C LEU A 142 -22.31 4.91 -16.53
N LYS A 143 -21.52 5.59 -17.36
CA LYS A 143 -21.89 5.89 -18.74
C LYS A 143 -21.48 4.77 -19.68
N LYS A 144 -22.42 4.22 -20.43
CA LYS A 144 -22.22 3.05 -21.32
C LYS A 144 -21.02 3.21 -22.29
N HIS A 145 -20.83 4.39 -22.87
CA HIS A 145 -19.73 4.62 -23.83
C HIS A 145 -18.35 4.74 -23.13
N ASN A 146 -18.33 5.06 -21.86
CA ASN A 146 -17.07 5.21 -21.10
C ASN A 146 -16.38 3.86 -20.87
N ASN A 147 -17.11 2.74 -20.86
CA ASN A 147 -16.49 1.41 -20.74
C ASN A 147 -15.59 1.10 -21.94
N ILE A 148 -15.99 1.49 -23.16
CA ILE A 148 -15.16 1.30 -24.36
C ILE A 148 -13.92 2.20 -24.27
N ALA A 149 -14.12 3.48 -23.94
CA ALA A 149 -13.02 4.43 -23.79
C ALA A 149 -12.05 3.96 -22.71
N PHE A 150 -12.57 3.54 -21.54
CA PHE A 150 -11.77 3.02 -20.44
C PHE A 150 -10.90 1.82 -20.89
N ASN A 151 -11.52 0.80 -21.48
CA ASN A 151 -10.80 -0.40 -21.91
C ASN A 151 -9.73 -0.08 -22.96
N THR A 152 -10.04 0.82 -23.90
CA THR A 152 -9.10 1.24 -24.93
C THR A 152 -7.89 1.98 -24.34
N LEU A 153 -8.15 2.97 -23.49
CA LEU A 153 -7.08 3.75 -22.83
C LEU A 153 -6.26 2.89 -21.87
N PHE A 154 -6.92 2.02 -21.13
CA PHE A 154 -6.25 1.12 -20.20
C PHE A 154 -5.37 0.08 -20.94
N SER A 155 -5.87 -0.51 -22.03
CA SER A 155 -5.07 -1.40 -22.90
C SER A 155 -3.86 -0.67 -23.49
N TYR A 156 -4.05 0.58 -23.93
CA TYR A 156 -2.95 1.38 -24.46
C TYR A 156 -1.93 1.78 -23.37
N TYR A 157 -2.40 2.04 -22.16
CA TYR A 157 -1.53 2.27 -21.00
C TYR A 157 -0.67 1.04 -20.71
N LEU A 158 -1.27 -0.16 -20.65
CA LEU A 158 -0.53 -1.41 -20.41
C LEU A 158 0.44 -1.71 -21.56
N TYR A 159 0.01 -1.56 -22.80
CA TYR A 159 0.89 -1.71 -23.97
C TYR A 159 2.11 -0.78 -23.89
N SER A 160 1.90 0.47 -23.50
CA SER A 160 2.98 1.44 -23.34
C SER A 160 3.98 1.04 -22.25
N ILE A 161 3.49 0.47 -21.16
CA ILE A 161 4.34 -0.11 -20.10
C ILE A 161 5.08 -1.35 -20.59
N GLY A 162 4.43 -2.24 -21.35
CA GLY A 162 5.04 -3.41 -21.94
C GLY A 162 6.24 -3.03 -22.82
N LYS A 163 6.05 -2.02 -23.65
CA LYS A 163 7.12 -1.45 -24.48
C LYS A 163 8.32 -0.95 -23.68
N LEU A 164 8.10 -0.32 -22.53
CA LEU A 164 9.18 0.08 -21.64
C LEU A 164 9.93 -1.13 -21.07
N GLY A 165 9.23 -2.24 -20.84
CA GLY A 165 9.80 -3.47 -20.31
C GLY A 165 10.65 -4.25 -21.31
N GLU A 166 10.43 -4.09 -22.62
CA GLU A 166 11.25 -4.70 -23.68
C GLU A 166 12.64 -4.06 -23.77
N ASP A 167 12.78 -2.83 -23.29
CA ASP A 167 14.02 -2.07 -23.31
C ASP A 167 14.84 -2.35 -22.05
N THR A 168 15.87 -3.17 -22.15
CA THR A 168 16.68 -3.60 -20.99
C THR A 168 17.37 -2.43 -20.28
N GLU A 169 17.60 -1.32 -20.96
CA GLU A 169 18.12 -0.08 -20.36
C GLU A 169 17.14 0.59 -19.39
N ASN A 170 15.85 0.28 -19.52
CA ASN A 170 14.80 0.83 -18.65
C ASN A 170 14.62 0.06 -17.34
N ILE A 171 15.28 -1.09 -17.17
CA ILE A 171 15.21 -1.89 -15.95
C ILE A 171 16.27 -1.42 -14.97
N ILE A 172 15.86 -0.70 -13.93
CA ILE A 172 16.77 -0.24 -12.86
C ILE A 172 16.56 -1.09 -11.63
N ILE A 173 17.60 -1.84 -11.25
CA ILE A 173 17.64 -2.59 -10.01
C ILE A 173 18.75 -2.01 -9.13
N HIS A 174 18.44 -0.98 -8.37
CA HIS A 174 19.29 -0.51 -7.27
C HIS A 174 18.82 -1.13 -5.96
N LYS A 175 19.37 -2.31 -5.64
CA LYS A 175 19.18 -2.95 -4.34
C LYS A 175 19.99 -2.16 -3.32
N SER A 176 19.30 -1.46 -2.38
CA SER A 176 20.00 -0.58 -1.45
C SER A 176 20.44 -1.30 -0.17
N ASP A 177 19.53 -1.93 0.55
CA ASP A 177 19.83 -2.55 1.85
C ASP A 177 19.14 -3.90 1.99
N PHE A 178 19.88 -4.86 2.55
CA PHE A 178 19.31 -6.16 2.89
C PHE A 178 18.64 -6.11 4.26
N VAL A 179 17.35 -6.43 4.33
CA VAL A 179 16.65 -6.56 5.60
C VAL A 179 17.07 -7.87 6.28
N PRO A 180 17.55 -7.83 7.53
CA PRO A 180 17.93 -9.05 8.24
C PRO A 180 16.78 -10.06 8.28
N SER A 181 17.10 -11.34 8.08
CA SER A 181 16.12 -12.43 8.17
C SER A 181 15.36 -12.44 9.50
N LEU A 182 15.99 -12.00 10.58
CA LEU A 182 15.32 -11.80 11.87
C LEU A 182 14.08 -10.91 11.75
N VAL A 183 14.22 -9.73 11.12
CA VAL A 183 13.10 -8.77 10.97
C VAL A 183 11.97 -9.39 10.16
N LEU A 184 12.31 -10.06 9.08
CA LEU A 184 11.35 -10.71 8.19
C LEU A 184 10.62 -11.88 8.86
N ASN A 185 11.36 -12.70 9.59
CA ASN A 185 10.80 -13.82 10.36
C ASN A 185 9.83 -13.32 11.45
N VAL A 186 10.20 -12.22 12.14
CA VAL A 186 9.30 -11.58 13.12
C VAL A 186 8.07 -11.03 12.44
N ILE A 187 8.19 -10.35 11.28
CA ILE A 187 7.06 -9.84 10.50
C ILE A 187 6.13 -10.98 10.08
N GLY A 188 6.68 -12.06 9.52
CA GLY A 188 5.91 -13.25 9.14
C GLY A 188 5.11 -13.79 10.32
N TYR A 189 5.78 -13.99 11.44
CA TYR A 189 5.13 -14.46 12.67
C TYR A 189 4.02 -13.51 13.15
N LEU A 190 4.26 -12.18 13.13
CA LEU A 190 3.26 -11.19 13.53
C LEU A 190 2.03 -11.21 12.62
N LYS A 191 2.21 -11.42 11.31
CA LYS A 191 1.11 -11.52 10.33
C LYS A 191 0.25 -12.77 10.54
N GLU A 192 0.88 -13.90 10.82
CA GLU A 192 0.18 -15.17 11.01
C GLU A 192 -0.54 -15.25 12.36
N ASN A 193 0.00 -14.58 13.39
CA ASN A 193 -0.45 -14.72 14.77
C ASN A 193 -0.94 -13.38 15.38
N TYR A 194 -1.33 -12.39 14.58
CA TYR A 194 -1.69 -11.05 15.07
C TYR A 194 -2.83 -11.04 16.08
N GLN A 195 -3.68 -12.06 16.09
CA GLN A 195 -4.79 -12.21 17.02
C GLN A 195 -4.32 -12.59 18.44
N ASP A 196 -3.15 -13.22 18.55
CA ASP A 196 -2.62 -13.72 19.81
C ASP A 196 -2.10 -12.59 20.72
N PRO A 197 -1.99 -12.84 22.04
CA PRO A 197 -1.42 -11.88 22.99
C PRO A 197 0.11 -11.79 22.86
N ILE A 198 0.57 -11.19 21.77
CA ILE A 198 2.00 -11.03 21.49
C ILE A 198 2.55 -9.81 22.24
N THR A 199 3.67 -10.02 22.94
CA THR A 199 4.44 -9.00 23.65
C THR A 199 5.88 -8.95 23.16
N LEU A 200 6.59 -7.87 23.46
CA LEU A 200 8.02 -7.78 23.15
C LEU A 200 8.83 -8.89 23.87
N ASP A 201 8.38 -9.29 25.07
CA ASP A 201 8.97 -10.41 25.82
C ASP A 201 8.79 -11.75 25.11
N SER A 202 7.56 -12.03 24.64
CA SER A 202 7.28 -13.27 23.92
C SER A 202 8.06 -13.36 22.61
N LEU A 203 8.19 -12.24 21.87
CA LEU A 203 9.01 -12.17 20.65
C LEU A 203 10.49 -12.41 20.94
N SER A 204 11.03 -11.74 21.97
CA SER A 204 12.42 -11.88 22.40
C SER A 204 12.77 -13.35 22.70
N LYS A 205 11.91 -14.04 23.46
CA LYS A 205 12.06 -15.47 23.77
C LYS A 205 11.93 -16.34 22.52
N LYS A 206 10.92 -16.10 21.69
CA LYS A 206 10.64 -16.91 20.50
C LYS A 206 11.77 -16.86 19.46
N PHE A 207 12.35 -15.69 19.25
CA PHE A 207 13.40 -15.50 18.25
C PHE A 207 14.83 -15.54 18.84
N TYR A 208 14.98 -15.86 20.13
CA TYR A 208 16.26 -15.99 20.83
C TYR A 208 17.16 -14.76 20.72
N VAL A 209 16.57 -13.57 20.79
CA VAL A 209 17.29 -12.29 20.74
C VAL A 209 16.84 -11.36 21.86
N SER A 210 17.67 -10.39 22.21
CA SER A 210 17.29 -9.39 23.22
C SER A 210 16.18 -8.48 22.72
N LYS A 211 15.38 -7.92 23.63
CA LYS A 211 14.39 -6.87 23.31
C LYS A 211 15.03 -5.67 22.60
N ALA A 212 16.22 -5.29 23.06
CA ALA A 212 16.99 -4.20 22.48
C ALA A 212 17.34 -4.49 21.01
N THR A 213 17.76 -5.72 20.70
CA THR A 213 18.05 -6.16 19.33
C THR A 213 16.80 -6.08 18.43
N LEU A 214 15.64 -6.52 18.93
CA LEU A 214 14.38 -6.41 18.18
C LEU A 214 14.00 -4.96 17.90
N ILE A 215 14.01 -4.11 18.94
CA ILE A 215 13.67 -2.69 18.80
C ILE A 215 14.64 -1.99 17.85
N TYR A 216 15.95 -2.22 18.01
CA TYR A 216 16.97 -1.63 17.16
C TYR A 216 16.77 -1.99 15.69
N ASN A 217 16.60 -3.28 15.36
CA ASN A 217 16.42 -3.72 13.99
C ASN A 217 15.10 -3.21 13.39
N PHE A 218 13.98 -3.27 14.12
CA PHE A 218 12.72 -2.74 13.66
C PHE A 218 12.78 -1.22 13.42
N ASN A 219 13.39 -0.46 14.34
CA ASN A 219 13.56 0.97 14.15
C ASN A 219 14.47 1.30 12.96
N LYS A 220 15.58 0.56 12.81
CA LYS A 220 16.55 0.77 11.73
C LYS A 220 15.92 0.52 10.34
N TYR A 221 15.17 -0.58 10.19
CA TYR A 221 14.69 -1.02 8.87
C TYR A 221 13.22 -0.66 8.60
N LEU A 222 12.40 -0.48 9.64
CA LEU A 222 10.96 -0.24 9.51
C LEU A 222 10.49 1.05 10.18
N HIS A 223 11.40 1.83 10.77
CA HIS A 223 11.10 3.06 11.53
C HIS A 223 9.93 2.92 12.51
N SER A 224 9.79 1.73 13.08
CA SER A 224 8.68 1.33 13.96
C SER A 224 9.19 0.35 15.01
N SER A 225 8.51 0.25 16.17
CA SER A 225 8.75 -0.84 17.10
C SER A 225 8.00 -2.12 16.65
N PRO A 226 8.43 -3.32 17.09
CA PRO A 226 7.68 -4.57 16.82
C PRO A 226 6.23 -4.51 17.28
N VAL A 227 5.96 -3.86 18.42
CA VAL A 227 4.61 -3.72 18.98
C VAL A 227 3.77 -2.74 18.17
N ASP A 228 4.34 -1.61 17.75
CA ASP A 228 3.63 -0.66 16.86
C ASP A 228 3.33 -1.30 15.51
N TYR A 229 4.25 -2.13 15.01
CA TYR A 229 4.05 -2.88 13.78
C TYR A 229 2.88 -3.87 13.90
N LEU A 230 2.79 -4.60 15.01
CA LEU A 230 1.65 -5.48 15.32
C LEU A 230 0.33 -4.70 15.40
N ILE A 231 0.33 -3.53 16.07
CA ILE A 231 -0.85 -2.66 16.13
C ILE A 231 -1.29 -2.25 14.72
N ASN A 232 -0.36 -1.91 13.84
CA ASN A 232 -0.69 -1.54 12.46
C ASN A 232 -1.34 -2.71 11.68
N ILE A 233 -0.83 -3.94 11.84
CA ILE A 233 -1.46 -5.14 11.26
C ILE A 233 -2.91 -5.28 11.76
N ARG A 234 -3.13 -5.20 13.08
CA ARG A 234 -4.44 -5.33 13.71
C ARG A 234 -5.42 -4.25 13.23
N ILE A 235 -4.95 -3.01 13.08
CA ILE A 235 -5.75 -1.90 12.55
C ILE A 235 -6.15 -2.14 11.09
N GLN A 236 -5.23 -2.67 10.27
CA GLN A 236 -5.56 -2.98 8.87
C GLN A 236 -6.62 -4.09 8.78
N GLN A 237 -6.53 -5.14 9.60
CA GLN A 237 -7.55 -6.19 9.67
C GLN A 237 -8.90 -5.63 10.17
N ALA A 238 -8.85 -4.73 11.15
CA ALA A 238 -10.07 -4.07 11.64
C ALA A 238 -10.73 -3.18 10.56
N LYS A 239 -9.96 -2.48 9.72
CA LYS A 239 -10.50 -1.72 8.58
C LYS A 239 -11.29 -2.62 7.64
N ASN A 240 -10.73 -3.78 7.27
CA ASN A 240 -11.39 -4.76 6.41
C ASN A 240 -12.69 -5.26 7.06
N ALA A 241 -12.63 -5.69 8.34
CA ALA A 241 -13.81 -6.17 9.07
C ALA A 241 -14.89 -5.10 9.23
N LEU A 242 -14.52 -3.83 9.41
CA LEU A 242 -15.47 -2.71 9.51
C LEU A 242 -16.19 -2.43 8.19
N SER A 243 -15.49 -2.60 7.05
CA SER A 243 -16.05 -2.40 5.71
C SER A 243 -16.93 -3.56 5.26
N GLU A 244 -16.53 -4.79 5.58
CA GLU A 244 -17.13 -6.01 5.03
C GLU A 244 -18.22 -6.62 5.93
N THR A 245 -18.26 -6.27 7.23
CA THR A 245 -19.15 -6.94 8.19
C THR A 245 -19.99 -5.99 9.01
N ASN A 246 -21.09 -6.54 9.59
CA ASN A 246 -21.94 -5.87 10.58
C ASN A 246 -21.59 -6.20 12.04
N CYS A 247 -20.44 -6.85 12.28
CA CYS A 247 -20.02 -7.22 13.62
C CYS A 247 -19.91 -6.01 14.55
N SER A 248 -20.20 -6.21 15.84
CA SER A 248 -20.02 -5.16 16.85
C SER A 248 -18.55 -4.74 16.95
N LEU A 249 -18.31 -3.50 17.37
CA LEU A 249 -16.94 -3.00 17.55
C LEU A 249 -16.15 -3.83 18.55
N THR A 250 -16.81 -4.33 19.59
CA THR A 250 -16.20 -5.23 20.58
C THR A 250 -15.74 -6.53 19.92
N LYS A 251 -16.59 -7.17 19.12
CA LYS A 251 -16.26 -8.41 18.42
C LYS A 251 -15.12 -8.22 17.40
N ILE A 252 -15.11 -7.07 16.70
CA ILE A 252 -13.99 -6.74 15.78
C ILE A 252 -12.70 -6.52 16.57
N ALA A 253 -12.73 -5.79 17.69
CA ALA A 253 -11.56 -5.60 18.52
C ALA A 253 -10.97 -6.93 18.99
N GLU A 254 -11.80 -7.84 19.50
CA GLU A 254 -11.39 -9.18 19.95
C GLU A 254 -10.81 -10.01 18.80
N SER A 255 -11.51 -10.09 17.67
CA SER A 255 -11.05 -10.86 16.50
C SER A 255 -9.77 -10.29 15.87
N CYS A 256 -9.45 -9.02 16.10
CA CYS A 256 -8.20 -8.41 15.68
C CYS A 256 -7.10 -8.46 16.77
N GLY A 257 -7.33 -9.14 17.91
CA GLY A 257 -6.33 -9.35 18.96
C GLY A 257 -6.14 -8.16 19.92
N PHE A 258 -7.09 -7.22 19.97
CA PHE A 258 -7.06 -6.16 20.99
C PHE A 258 -7.63 -6.67 22.32
N SER A 259 -6.96 -6.33 23.42
CA SER A 259 -7.37 -6.74 24.77
C SER A 259 -8.70 -6.16 25.24
N ASN A 260 -9.09 -5.01 24.70
CA ASN A 260 -10.38 -4.37 24.96
C ASN A 260 -10.77 -3.36 23.87
N ALA A 261 -12.08 -3.10 23.75
CA ALA A 261 -12.66 -2.22 22.73
C ALA A 261 -12.27 -0.74 22.89
N ASN A 262 -11.98 -0.28 24.11
CA ASN A 262 -11.59 1.10 24.36
C ASN A 262 -10.19 1.36 23.83
N TYR A 263 -9.24 0.48 24.12
CA TYR A 263 -7.89 0.56 23.59
C TYR A 263 -7.86 0.43 22.05
N PHE A 264 -8.67 -0.48 21.52
CA PHE A 264 -8.88 -0.58 20.07
C PHE A 264 -9.33 0.74 19.46
N SER A 265 -10.41 1.34 20.01
CA SER A 265 -10.98 2.58 19.49
C SER A 265 -9.99 3.75 19.55
N LEU A 266 -9.21 3.83 20.64
CA LEU A 266 -8.15 4.82 20.79
C LEU A 266 -7.06 4.65 19.72
N MET A 267 -6.54 3.43 19.56
CA MET A 267 -5.49 3.13 18.60
C MET A 267 -5.95 3.28 17.17
N PHE A 268 -7.17 2.84 16.86
CA PHE A 268 -7.78 3.02 15.54
C PHE A 268 -7.90 4.51 15.18
N LYS A 269 -8.47 5.33 16.07
CA LYS A 269 -8.58 6.78 15.86
C LYS A 269 -7.21 7.43 15.68
N ARG A 270 -6.22 7.04 16.50
CA ARG A 270 -4.85 7.54 16.40
C ARG A 270 -4.17 7.21 15.06
N LYS A 271 -4.42 6.01 14.50
CA LYS A 271 -3.78 5.52 13.28
C LYS A 271 -4.53 5.88 12.00
N VAL A 272 -5.86 6.00 12.07
CA VAL A 272 -6.75 6.21 10.90
C VAL A 272 -7.30 7.63 10.83
N GLY A 273 -7.26 8.39 11.93
CA GLY A 273 -7.85 9.73 12.03
C GLY A 273 -9.34 9.73 12.36
N LEU A 274 -10.07 8.64 12.12
CA LEU A 274 -11.50 8.48 12.39
C LEU A 274 -11.72 7.43 13.47
N SER A 275 -12.83 7.58 14.25
CA SER A 275 -13.24 6.49 15.11
C SER A 275 -13.70 5.26 14.29
N PRO A 276 -13.64 4.02 14.85
CA PRO A 276 -14.10 2.83 14.13
C PRO A 276 -15.54 2.95 13.62
N ALA A 277 -16.44 3.55 14.42
CA ALA A 277 -17.84 3.76 14.05
C ALA A 277 -17.97 4.73 12.87
N ASN A 278 -17.25 5.86 12.91
CA ASN A 278 -17.26 6.85 11.83
C ASN A 278 -16.60 6.28 10.56
N TYR A 279 -15.54 5.49 10.69
CA TYR A 279 -14.92 4.81 9.57
C TYR A 279 -15.88 3.85 8.88
N ARG A 280 -16.62 3.02 9.64
CA ARG A 280 -17.67 2.14 9.11
C ARG A 280 -18.74 2.90 8.36
N LYS A 281 -19.23 4.01 8.96
CA LYS A 281 -20.25 4.86 8.32
C LYS A 281 -19.73 5.42 7.00
N TYR A 282 -18.54 5.99 7.00
CA TYR A 282 -17.90 6.55 5.80
C TYR A 282 -17.73 5.52 4.66
N GLN A 283 -17.35 4.27 5.00
CA GLN A 283 -17.17 3.20 4.00
C GLN A 283 -18.48 2.69 3.39
N ARG A 284 -19.60 2.89 4.06
CA ARG A 284 -20.94 2.49 3.57
C ARG A 284 -21.66 3.56 2.78
N GLU A 285 -21.24 4.78 2.93
CA GLU A 285 -21.81 5.93 2.21
C GLU A 285 -21.04 6.19 0.88
N LYS A 286 -19.93 5.46 0.64
CA LYS A 286 -19.21 5.42 -0.63
C LYS A 286 -19.80 4.36 -1.57
#